data_a298fb902f3bf33b2c09b7217a78f16c
#
_entry.id   a298fb902f3bf33b2c09b7217a78f16c
#
_cell.length_a   1.000
_cell.length_b   1.000
_cell.length_c   1.000
_cell.angle_alpha   90.00
_cell.angle_beta   90.00
_cell.angle_gamma   90.00
#
_symmetry.space_group_name_H-M   'P 1'
#
loop_
_entity.id
_entity.type
_entity.pdbx_description
1 polymer ?
#
loop_
_entity_poly.entity_id
_entity_poly.type
_entity_poly.pdbx_seq_one_letter_code
_entity_poly.pdbx_strand_id
1 'polypeptide(L)'
;MGMTYIVLFCRIHDQTELSALRILHFAIRTRTMLKRILVTGGAGFLGSHLCERLVAEGHDVICVDNFFTSQKANIVHLLPKSNFELIRHDITQPILLEVDEIYNLACPAAPGHYQYNPIHTMKTSVMGAINVLGMAKRCKAKVLQASTSEIYGDPEVHPQPESYRGSVNTLGPRACYDEGKRAAETLFMDYHRSNKINIRIVRIFNTYGPRMHPFDGRVVSNFIRQALRGEDITLFGDGQQTRSFCYRDDLVEGMIRMMNAPGDFIGPCNLGNPGEFTMKELAQLVIELIGSKSKLVHQPLPADDPARRCPDITLAKKHLGWEPKVPLKEGLATTIGWFKTIDMAQYRPPTPNFF
;
A
#
# COMPACT_ATOMS: atom_id res chain seq x y z
N MET A 1 -54.32 -21.25 7.52
CA MET A 1 -53.68 -22.25 6.64
C MET A 1 -52.27 -22.47 7.20
N GLY A 2 -52.07 -23.57 7.91
CA GLY A 2 -50.82 -23.89 8.56
C GLY A 2 -49.84 -24.54 7.59
N MET A 3 -48.59 -24.03 7.57
CA MET A 3 -47.48 -24.74 6.94
C MET A 3 -46.79 -25.62 7.97
N THR A 4 -46.96 -26.92 7.80
CA THR A 4 -46.35 -27.98 8.63
C THR A 4 -44.88 -28.14 8.17
N TYR A 5 -43.92 -27.84 9.04
CA TYR A 5 -42.52 -28.18 8.79
C TYR A 5 -42.29 -29.67 9.10
N ILE A 6 -41.97 -30.42 8.06
CA ILE A 6 -41.53 -31.81 8.19
C ILE A 6 -40.04 -31.78 8.55
N VAL A 7 -39.71 -32.12 9.79
CA VAL A 7 -38.33 -32.34 10.24
C VAL A 7 -37.96 -33.79 9.91
N LEU A 8 -37.18 -33.99 8.85
CA LEU A 8 -36.61 -35.31 8.55
C LEU A 8 -35.39 -35.56 9.44
N PHE A 9 -35.57 -36.36 10.50
CA PHE A 9 -34.46 -36.92 11.26
C PHE A 9 -33.87 -38.10 10.48
N CYS A 10 -32.82 -37.86 9.68
CA CYS A 10 -31.95 -38.92 9.16
C CYS A 10 -30.92 -39.28 10.24
N ARG A 11 -30.94 -40.51 10.72
CA ARG A 11 -29.86 -41.07 11.56
C ARG A 11 -28.63 -41.27 10.68
N ILE A 12 -27.66 -40.37 10.81
CA ILE A 12 -26.36 -40.50 10.16
C ILE A 12 -25.50 -41.42 11.02
N HIS A 13 -25.14 -42.59 10.47
CA HIS A 13 -24.40 -43.66 11.18
C HIS A 13 -22.95 -43.80 10.69
N ASP A 14 -22.47 -42.87 9.87
CA ASP A 14 -21.10 -42.94 9.32
C ASP A 14 -20.30 -41.66 9.60
N GLN A 15 -19.13 -41.80 10.23
CA GLN A 15 -18.18 -40.69 10.50
C GLN A 15 -17.64 -40.02 9.22
N THR A 16 -17.65 -40.75 8.11
CA THR A 16 -17.25 -40.23 6.80
C THR A 16 -18.27 -39.24 6.24
N GLU A 17 -19.57 -39.46 6.39
CA GLU A 17 -20.61 -38.50 5.97
C GLU A 17 -20.60 -37.22 6.84
N LEU A 18 -20.32 -37.36 8.15
CA LEU A 18 -20.16 -36.21 9.04
C LEU A 18 -18.94 -35.36 8.68
N SER A 19 -17.86 -35.98 8.25
CA SER A 19 -16.67 -35.26 7.77
C SER A 19 -16.92 -34.57 6.41
N ALA A 20 -17.62 -35.22 5.49
CA ALA A 20 -18.01 -34.61 4.21
C ALA A 20 -18.99 -33.44 4.39
N LEU A 21 -19.97 -33.57 5.30
CA LEU A 21 -20.88 -32.47 5.65
C LEU A 21 -20.18 -31.32 6.36
N ARG A 22 -19.19 -31.59 7.21
CA ARG A 22 -18.35 -30.56 7.82
C ARG A 22 -17.46 -29.85 6.79
N ILE A 23 -16.87 -30.58 5.86
CA ILE A 23 -16.09 -30.02 4.75
C ILE A 23 -17.01 -29.21 3.82
N LEU A 24 -18.20 -29.71 3.50
CA LEU A 24 -19.19 -28.96 2.69
C LEU A 24 -19.72 -27.73 3.44
N HIS A 25 -19.97 -27.83 4.74
CA HIS A 25 -20.40 -26.71 5.58
C HIS A 25 -19.28 -25.68 5.77
N PHE A 26 -18.03 -26.11 5.87
CA PHE A 26 -16.85 -25.26 5.86
C PHE A 26 -16.65 -24.59 4.48
N ALA A 27 -16.81 -25.34 3.38
CA ALA A 27 -16.74 -24.81 2.00
C ALA A 27 -17.90 -23.84 1.70
N ILE A 28 -19.09 -24.07 2.24
CA ILE A 28 -20.24 -23.14 2.09
C ILE A 28 -20.04 -21.89 2.97
N ARG A 29 -19.43 -21.99 4.15
CA ARG A 29 -19.10 -20.84 5.00
C ARG A 29 -17.94 -19.99 4.48
N THR A 30 -17.04 -20.56 3.66
CA THR A 30 -15.91 -19.86 3.05
C THR A 30 -16.19 -19.37 1.63
N ARG A 31 -17.42 -19.48 1.12
CA ARG A 31 -17.78 -18.81 -0.13
C ARG A 31 -17.78 -17.31 0.12
N THR A 32 -16.61 -16.72 0.03
CA THR A 32 -16.42 -15.25 0.04
C THR A 32 -17.38 -14.68 -0.98
N MET A 33 -18.37 -13.89 -0.55
CA MET A 33 -19.27 -13.26 -1.50
C MET A 33 -18.43 -12.43 -2.44
N LEU A 34 -18.56 -12.64 -3.75
CA LEU A 34 -17.90 -11.86 -4.76
C LEU A 34 -18.34 -10.41 -4.60
N LYS A 35 -17.38 -9.50 -4.55
CA LYS A 35 -17.59 -8.08 -4.34
C LYS A 35 -17.13 -7.30 -5.54
N ARG A 36 -17.75 -6.16 -5.77
CA ARG A 36 -17.25 -5.15 -6.69
C ARG A 36 -16.36 -4.18 -5.93
N ILE A 37 -15.06 -4.17 -6.24
CA ILE A 37 -14.03 -3.49 -5.46
C ILE A 37 -13.35 -2.42 -6.29
N LEU A 38 -13.38 -1.19 -5.80
CA LEU A 38 -12.64 -0.08 -6.39
C LEU A 38 -11.23 0.01 -5.77
N VAL A 39 -10.21 0.09 -6.62
CA VAL A 39 -8.84 0.43 -6.23
C VAL A 39 -8.43 1.71 -6.93
N THR A 40 -8.38 2.84 -6.21
CA THR A 40 -7.82 4.09 -6.75
C THR A 40 -6.30 4.03 -6.69
N GLY A 41 -5.62 4.56 -7.72
CA GLY A 41 -4.17 4.35 -7.87
C GLY A 41 -3.82 2.89 -8.21
N GLY A 42 -4.77 2.15 -8.81
CA GLY A 42 -4.65 0.72 -9.05
C GLY A 42 -3.60 0.32 -10.09
N ALA A 43 -3.12 1.23 -10.94
CA ALA A 43 -1.99 1.00 -11.85
C ALA A 43 -0.63 1.34 -11.22
N GLY A 44 -0.61 1.85 -9.98
CA GLY A 44 0.61 2.16 -9.23
C GLY A 44 1.33 0.92 -8.71
N PHE A 45 2.43 1.16 -7.97
CA PHE A 45 3.25 0.10 -7.39
C PHE A 45 2.40 -0.88 -6.54
N LEU A 46 1.85 -0.42 -5.42
CA LEU A 46 1.06 -1.29 -4.53
C LEU A 46 -0.32 -1.62 -5.12
N GLY A 47 -0.96 -0.64 -5.77
CA GLY A 47 -2.29 -0.82 -6.35
C GLY A 47 -2.36 -1.96 -7.37
N SER A 48 -1.34 -2.11 -8.22
CA SER A 48 -1.31 -3.16 -9.23
C SER A 48 -1.18 -4.58 -8.64
N HIS A 49 -0.44 -4.73 -7.53
CA HIS A 49 -0.36 -6.00 -6.81
C HIS A 49 -1.65 -6.32 -6.05
N LEU A 50 -2.29 -5.30 -5.48
CA LEU A 50 -3.59 -5.45 -4.84
C LEU A 50 -4.67 -5.83 -5.86
N CYS A 51 -4.74 -5.14 -7.02
CA CYS A 51 -5.67 -5.50 -8.10
C CYS A 51 -5.46 -6.95 -8.55
N GLU A 52 -4.21 -7.36 -8.79
CA GLU A 52 -3.87 -8.74 -9.19
C GLU A 52 -4.36 -9.78 -8.17
N ARG A 53 -4.14 -9.52 -6.88
CA ARG A 53 -4.57 -10.39 -5.79
C ARG A 53 -6.10 -10.48 -5.71
N LEU A 54 -6.83 -9.35 -5.76
CA LEU A 54 -8.28 -9.32 -5.69
C LEU A 54 -8.94 -9.98 -6.91
N VAL A 55 -8.39 -9.77 -8.11
CA VAL A 55 -8.83 -10.45 -9.35
C VAL A 55 -8.64 -11.96 -9.23
N ALA A 56 -7.49 -12.41 -8.70
CA ALA A 56 -7.20 -13.84 -8.49
C ALA A 56 -8.13 -14.49 -7.45
N GLU A 57 -8.61 -13.72 -6.48
CA GLU A 57 -9.63 -14.14 -5.48
C GLU A 57 -11.05 -14.17 -6.07
N GLY A 58 -11.24 -13.75 -7.34
CA GLY A 58 -12.49 -13.80 -8.08
C GLY A 58 -13.36 -12.55 -7.96
N HIS A 59 -12.90 -11.51 -7.26
CA HIS A 59 -13.63 -10.24 -7.13
C HIS A 59 -13.73 -9.50 -8.47
N ASP A 60 -14.80 -8.70 -8.66
CA ASP A 60 -14.94 -7.74 -9.76
C ASP A 60 -14.18 -6.46 -9.37
N VAL A 61 -13.04 -6.19 -10.04
CA VAL A 61 -12.10 -5.14 -9.64
C VAL A 61 -12.11 -3.98 -10.63
N ILE A 62 -12.42 -2.79 -10.14
CA ILE A 62 -12.33 -1.53 -10.88
C ILE A 62 -11.03 -0.83 -10.48
N CYS A 63 -10.11 -0.71 -11.42
CA CYS A 63 -8.88 0.07 -11.28
C CYS A 63 -9.11 1.49 -11.78
N VAL A 64 -9.02 2.49 -10.91
CA VAL A 64 -9.07 3.91 -11.29
C VAL A 64 -7.68 4.51 -11.14
N ASP A 65 -7.14 5.09 -12.23
CA ASP A 65 -5.81 5.69 -12.24
C ASP A 65 -5.72 6.79 -13.32
N ASN A 66 -5.03 7.90 -13.05
CA ASN A 66 -4.76 8.95 -14.03
C ASN A 66 -3.42 8.80 -14.75
N PHE A 67 -2.60 7.83 -14.34
CA PHE A 67 -1.24 7.55 -14.84
C PHE A 67 -0.25 8.71 -14.62
N PHE A 68 -0.44 9.49 -13.56
CA PHE A 68 0.49 10.57 -13.22
C PHE A 68 1.86 10.03 -12.77
N THR A 69 1.87 8.98 -11.93
CA THR A 69 3.10 8.33 -11.45
C THR A 69 3.16 6.85 -11.76
N SER A 70 2.05 6.28 -12.16
CA SER A 70 1.87 4.86 -12.45
C SER A 70 2.15 4.53 -13.91
N GLN A 71 2.18 3.23 -14.22
CA GLN A 71 2.41 2.74 -15.57
C GLN A 71 1.39 1.68 -15.97
N LYS A 72 0.85 1.79 -17.20
CA LYS A 72 -0.08 0.79 -17.75
C LYS A 72 0.56 -0.62 -17.78
N ALA A 73 1.87 -0.71 -17.96
CA ALA A 73 2.61 -1.97 -17.94
C ALA A 73 2.39 -2.79 -16.66
N ASN A 74 2.14 -2.12 -15.52
CA ASN A 74 1.89 -2.79 -14.24
C ASN A 74 0.61 -3.62 -14.21
N ILE A 75 -0.37 -3.31 -15.08
CA ILE A 75 -1.71 -3.93 -15.08
C ILE A 75 -2.10 -4.53 -16.43
N VAL A 76 -1.21 -4.50 -17.43
CA VAL A 76 -1.54 -4.97 -18.80
C VAL A 76 -2.02 -6.43 -18.81
N HIS A 77 -1.47 -7.27 -17.95
CA HIS A 77 -1.82 -8.69 -17.81
C HIS A 77 -3.22 -8.91 -17.19
N LEU A 78 -3.81 -7.88 -16.57
CA LEU A 78 -5.16 -7.92 -16.02
C LEU A 78 -6.22 -7.50 -17.04
N LEU A 79 -5.87 -6.68 -18.04
CA LEU A 79 -6.83 -6.15 -19.02
C LEU A 79 -7.68 -7.20 -19.76
N PRO A 80 -7.17 -8.43 -20.05
CA PRO A 80 -7.96 -9.48 -20.65
C PRO A 80 -8.91 -10.22 -19.69
N LYS A 81 -8.83 -9.96 -18.38
CA LYS A 81 -9.65 -10.63 -17.37
C LYS A 81 -11.07 -10.05 -17.37
N SER A 82 -12.09 -10.93 -17.40
CA SER A 82 -13.51 -10.51 -17.41
C SER A 82 -13.97 -9.82 -16.13
N ASN A 83 -13.25 -10.02 -15.03
CA ASN A 83 -13.51 -9.42 -13.72
C ASN A 83 -12.53 -8.28 -13.39
N PHE A 84 -11.99 -7.60 -14.41
CA PHE A 84 -11.12 -6.42 -14.24
C PHE A 84 -11.52 -5.32 -15.22
N GLU A 85 -11.74 -4.12 -14.69
CA GLU A 85 -12.06 -2.91 -15.45
C GLU A 85 -11.02 -1.81 -15.14
N LEU A 86 -10.51 -1.15 -16.19
CA LEU A 86 -9.64 0.02 -16.05
C LEU A 86 -10.38 1.28 -16.44
N ILE A 87 -10.46 2.24 -15.53
CA ILE A 87 -11.00 3.58 -15.77
C ILE A 87 -9.87 4.60 -15.62
N ARG A 88 -9.54 5.32 -16.71
CA ARG A 88 -8.59 6.43 -16.63
C ARG A 88 -9.31 7.67 -16.11
N HIS A 89 -9.03 8.03 -14.83
CA HIS A 89 -9.67 9.15 -14.18
C HIS A 89 -8.79 9.74 -13.06
N ASP A 90 -8.92 11.04 -12.83
CA ASP A 90 -8.28 11.72 -11.72
C ASP A 90 -9.26 11.84 -10.55
N ILE A 91 -8.92 11.26 -9.39
CA ILE A 91 -9.82 11.24 -8.23
C ILE A 91 -10.04 12.62 -7.59
N THR A 92 -9.30 13.64 -7.99
CA THR A 92 -9.61 15.04 -7.61
C THR A 92 -10.92 15.52 -8.23
N GLN A 93 -11.42 14.82 -9.23
CA GLN A 93 -12.71 15.03 -9.85
C GLN A 93 -13.71 13.97 -9.37
N PRO A 94 -15.01 14.30 -9.21
CA PRO A 94 -16.02 13.32 -8.83
C PRO A 94 -16.13 12.18 -9.84
N ILE A 95 -16.30 10.96 -9.31
CA ILE A 95 -16.64 9.77 -10.11
C ILE A 95 -17.76 9.02 -9.39
N LEU A 96 -18.70 8.50 -10.15
CA LEU A 96 -19.85 7.75 -9.63
C LEU A 96 -19.79 6.30 -10.10
N LEU A 97 -19.57 5.40 -9.18
CA LEU A 97 -19.49 3.94 -9.39
C LEU A 97 -20.32 3.24 -8.31
N GLU A 98 -20.87 2.09 -8.63
CA GLU A 98 -21.50 1.20 -7.66
C GLU A 98 -20.49 0.16 -7.20
N VAL A 99 -20.13 0.15 -5.91
CA VAL A 99 -19.08 -0.70 -5.35
C VAL A 99 -19.39 -1.10 -3.91
N ASP A 100 -18.86 -2.25 -3.49
CA ASP A 100 -19.00 -2.78 -2.13
C ASP A 100 -17.84 -2.37 -1.23
N GLU A 101 -16.62 -2.27 -1.82
CA GLU A 101 -15.41 -1.90 -1.09
C GLU A 101 -14.53 -0.95 -1.93
N ILE A 102 -13.80 -0.08 -1.23
CA ILE A 102 -12.91 0.89 -1.84
C ILE A 102 -11.55 0.85 -1.14
N TYR A 103 -10.49 0.63 -1.92
CA TYR A 103 -9.11 0.85 -1.47
C TYR A 103 -8.61 2.18 -2.06
N ASN A 104 -8.48 3.19 -1.22
CA ASN A 104 -8.02 4.52 -1.64
C ASN A 104 -6.51 4.63 -1.53
N LEU A 105 -5.79 4.27 -2.63
CA LEU A 105 -4.33 4.30 -2.71
C LEU A 105 -3.79 5.45 -3.58
N ALA A 106 -4.65 6.15 -4.31
CA ALA A 106 -4.22 7.20 -5.24
C ALA A 106 -3.59 8.38 -4.50
N CYS A 107 -2.28 8.53 -4.66
CA CYS A 107 -1.49 9.71 -4.30
C CYS A 107 -0.06 9.53 -4.82
N PRO A 108 0.61 10.57 -5.33
CA PRO A 108 2.06 10.54 -5.49
C PRO A 108 2.71 10.28 -4.12
N ALA A 109 3.51 9.22 -4.00
CA ALA A 109 4.00 8.74 -2.69
C ALA A 109 5.54 8.69 -2.59
N ALA A 110 6.25 9.13 -3.61
CA ALA A 110 7.70 9.20 -3.61
C ALA A 110 8.16 10.66 -3.71
N PRO A 111 9.27 11.05 -3.03
CA PRO A 111 9.72 12.44 -2.96
C PRO A 111 9.80 13.15 -4.30
N GLY A 112 10.44 12.52 -5.30
CA GLY A 112 10.56 13.09 -6.63
C GLY A 112 9.21 13.33 -7.33
N HIS A 113 8.18 12.55 -7.01
CA HIS A 113 6.86 12.68 -7.62
C HIS A 113 5.97 13.67 -6.90
N TYR A 114 5.89 13.63 -5.54
CA TYR A 114 4.98 14.54 -4.82
C TYR A 114 5.49 15.98 -4.80
N GLN A 115 6.83 16.19 -4.89
CA GLN A 115 7.43 17.52 -5.00
C GLN A 115 7.36 18.07 -6.43
N TYR A 116 7.22 17.23 -7.44
CA TYR A 116 7.06 17.66 -8.83
C TYR A 116 5.79 18.51 -9.03
N ASN A 117 4.68 18.13 -8.39
CA ASN A 117 3.46 18.92 -8.37
C ASN A 117 2.82 18.88 -6.97
N PRO A 118 3.33 19.69 -6.03
CA PRO A 118 2.91 19.64 -4.63
C PRO A 118 1.44 20.03 -4.44
N ILE A 119 0.92 20.97 -5.25
CA ILE A 119 -0.49 21.40 -5.20
C ILE A 119 -1.39 20.22 -5.62
N HIS A 120 -1.05 19.52 -6.69
CA HIS A 120 -1.80 18.34 -7.13
C HIS A 120 -1.75 17.21 -6.10
N THR A 121 -0.60 16.99 -5.47
CA THR A 121 -0.43 16.01 -4.39
C THR A 121 -1.37 16.31 -3.22
N MET A 122 -1.42 17.56 -2.76
CA MET A 122 -2.35 17.98 -1.71
C MET A 122 -3.81 17.80 -2.14
N LYS A 123 -4.18 18.24 -3.36
CA LYS A 123 -5.53 18.04 -3.92
C LYS A 123 -5.91 16.57 -3.99
N THR A 124 -5.01 15.70 -4.44
CA THR A 124 -5.27 14.25 -4.52
C THR A 124 -5.57 13.67 -3.15
N SER A 125 -4.81 14.06 -2.11
CA SER A 125 -5.04 13.60 -0.74
C SER A 125 -6.35 14.11 -0.15
N VAL A 126 -6.68 15.39 -0.35
CA VAL A 126 -7.84 16.03 0.31
C VAL A 126 -9.11 15.88 -0.52
N MET A 127 -9.13 16.39 -1.76
CA MET A 127 -10.32 16.33 -2.62
C MET A 127 -10.61 14.88 -3.04
N GLY A 128 -9.55 14.09 -3.34
CA GLY A 128 -9.70 12.68 -3.63
C GLY A 128 -10.34 11.92 -2.46
N ALA A 129 -9.93 12.19 -1.22
CA ALA A 129 -10.55 11.61 -0.03
C ALA A 129 -12.04 12.02 0.08
N ILE A 130 -12.38 13.28 -0.14
CA ILE A 130 -13.78 13.77 -0.10
C ILE A 130 -14.62 13.03 -1.15
N ASN A 131 -14.15 12.92 -2.39
CA ASN A 131 -14.86 12.26 -3.48
C ASN A 131 -15.07 10.76 -3.20
N VAL A 132 -14.04 10.07 -2.71
CA VAL A 132 -14.10 8.66 -2.36
C VAL A 132 -15.04 8.42 -1.17
N LEU A 133 -14.99 9.26 -0.15
CA LEU A 133 -15.90 9.18 1.01
C LEU A 133 -17.35 9.47 0.64
N GLY A 134 -17.58 10.44 -0.26
CA GLY A 134 -18.90 10.72 -0.83
C GLY A 134 -19.48 9.49 -1.56
N MET A 135 -18.68 8.81 -2.36
CA MET A 135 -19.05 7.57 -3.03
C MET A 135 -19.31 6.45 -2.02
N ALA A 136 -18.41 6.25 -1.02
CA ALA A 136 -18.60 5.25 0.03
C ALA A 136 -19.90 5.48 0.80
N LYS A 137 -20.26 6.75 1.08
CA LYS A 137 -21.54 7.11 1.70
C LYS A 137 -22.73 6.68 0.85
N ARG A 138 -22.68 7.00 -0.45
CA ARG A 138 -23.76 6.70 -1.39
C ARG A 138 -23.97 5.19 -1.57
N CYS A 139 -22.89 4.44 -1.78
CA CYS A 139 -22.94 2.99 -1.99
C CYS A 139 -23.04 2.18 -0.69
N LYS A 140 -22.93 2.81 0.49
CA LYS A 140 -22.72 2.14 1.78
C LYS A 140 -21.49 1.21 1.77
N ALA A 141 -20.51 1.54 0.96
CA ALA A 141 -19.29 0.77 0.79
C ALA A 141 -18.35 0.91 1.99
N LYS A 142 -17.58 -0.14 2.26
CA LYS A 142 -16.44 -0.08 3.17
C LYS A 142 -15.27 0.57 2.46
N VAL A 143 -14.53 1.46 3.13
CA VAL A 143 -13.43 2.18 2.51
C VAL A 143 -12.16 2.15 3.35
N LEU A 144 -11.04 1.77 2.71
CA LEU A 144 -9.71 1.80 3.30
C LEU A 144 -8.91 2.97 2.76
N GLN A 145 -8.36 3.78 3.68
CA GLN A 145 -7.40 4.84 3.38
C GLN A 145 -5.97 4.33 3.52
N ALA A 146 -5.22 4.38 2.45
CA ALA A 146 -3.77 4.24 2.50
C ALA A 146 -3.16 5.56 2.99
N SER A 147 -2.93 5.65 4.30
CA SER A 147 -2.10 6.66 4.94
C SER A 147 -0.64 6.24 4.93
N THR A 148 0.21 6.91 5.66
CA THR A 148 1.67 6.75 5.59
C THR A 148 2.34 6.96 6.92
N SER A 149 3.54 6.41 7.11
CA SER A 149 4.42 6.75 8.24
C SER A 149 4.91 8.20 8.20
N GLU A 150 4.79 8.89 7.07
CA GLU A 150 5.19 10.29 6.94
C GLU A 150 4.36 11.23 7.83
N ILE A 151 3.16 10.82 8.25
CA ILE A 151 2.33 11.58 9.21
C ILE A 151 3.00 11.74 10.58
N TYR A 152 4.00 10.91 10.87
CA TYR A 152 4.79 11.01 12.09
C TYR A 152 5.89 12.08 12.02
N GLY A 153 6.23 12.58 10.82
CA GLY A 153 7.25 13.58 10.60
C GLY A 153 8.65 13.10 10.97
N ASP A 154 9.42 13.95 11.66
CA ASP A 154 10.67 13.56 12.32
C ASP A 154 10.37 13.08 13.76
N PRO A 155 10.28 11.76 13.99
CA PRO A 155 9.69 11.24 15.21
C PRO A 155 10.64 11.30 16.40
N GLU A 156 10.13 11.78 17.52
CA GLU A 156 10.80 11.76 18.84
C GLU A 156 10.62 10.40 19.55
N VAL A 157 9.69 9.56 19.08
CA VAL A 157 9.36 8.24 19.66
C VAL A 157 9.80 7.14 18.69
N HIS A 158 10.47 6.12 19.23
CA HIS A 158 10.99 4.99 18.46
C HIS A 158 10.84 3.66 19.22
N PRO A 159 10.26 2.60 18.60
CA PRO A 159 9.48 2.60 17.34
C PRO A 159 8.21 3.47 17.44
N GLN A 160 7.62 3.89 16.29
CA GLN A 160 6.46 4.75 16.28
C GLN A 160 5.15 3.93 16.50
N PRO A 161 4.45 4.10 17.64
CA PRO A 161 3.11 3.54 17.84
C PRO A 161 2.05 4.45 17.21
N GLU A 162 0.87 3.90 16.94
CA GLU A 162 -0.24 4.65 16.33
C GLU A 162 -0.77 5.79 17.21
N SER A 163 -0.54 5.73 18.52
CA SER A 163 -0.88 6.79 19.48
C SER A 163 0.00 8.03 19.38
N TYR A 164 1.18 7.92 18.78
CA TYR A 164 2.08 9.06 18.56
C TYR A 164 1.49 9.99 17.49
N ARG A 165 1.33 11.28 17.84
CA ARG A 165 0.68 12.28 16.99
C ARG A 165 1.55 12.82 15.86
N GLY A 166 2.87 12.65 15.98
CA GLY A 166 3.85 13.10 15.01
C GLY A 166 4.29 14.54 15.17
N SER A 167 5.42 14.87 14.53
CA SER A 167 6.04 16.20 14.46
C SER A 167 6.34 16.51 12.99
N VAL A 168 5.36 17.07 12.28
CA VAL A 168 5.46 17.39 10.86
C VAL A 168 5.84 18.85 10.67
N ASN A 169 6.80 19.12 9.78
CA ASN A 169 7.13 20.47 9.34
C ASN A 169 6.13 20.93 8.27
N THR A 170 5.17 21.77 8.67
CA THR A 170 4.08 22.25 7.79
C THR A 170 4.55 23.17 6.67
N LEU A 171 5.76 23.73 6.76
CA LEU A 171 6.33 24.67 5.78
C LEU A 171 7.40 24.00 4.90
N GLY A 172 7.78 22.76 5.20
CA GLY A 172 8.80 22.02 4.47
C GLY A 172 8.33 21.53 3.10
N PRO A 173 9.27 21.14 2.22
CA PRO A 173 8.96 20.67 0.87
C PRO A 173 8.17 19.36 0.84
N ARG A 174 8.12 18.63 1.97
CA ARG A 174 7.36 17.37 2.13
C ARG A 174 5.93 17.60 2.61
N ALA A 175 5.60 18.78 3.13
CA ALA A 175 4.32 19.11 3.76
C ALA A 175 3.11 18.81 2.86
N CYS A 176 3.24 18.98 1.54
CA CYS A 176 2.16 18.68 0.59
C CYS A 176 1.68 17.22 0.66
N TYR A 177 2.58 16.28 0.97
CA TYR A 177 2.28 14.87 1.14
C TYR A 177 1.90 14.56 2.60
N ASP A 178 2.75 14.97 3.55
CA ASP A 178 2.62 14.65 4.96
C ASP A 178 1.32 15.21 5.54
N GLU A 179 1.07 16.52 5.38
CA GLU A 179 -0.16 17.17 5.82
C GLU A 179 -1.37 16.76 4.97
N GLY A 180 -1.19 16.50 3.68
CA GLY A 180 -2.25 15.97 2.84
C GLY A 180 -2.79 14.63 3.36
N LYS A 181 -1.91 13.73 3.80
CA LYS A 181 -2.28 12.43 4.38
C LYS A 181 -2.89 12.59 5.78
N ARG A 182 -2.39 13.51 6.60
CA ARG A 182 -2.99 13.85 7.91
C ARG A 182 -4.42 14.39 7.75
N ALA A 183 -4.63 15.29 6.81
CA ALA A 183 -5.96 15.82 6.48
C ALA A 183 -6.91 14.70 5.98
N ALA A 184 -6.41 13.76 5.16
CA ALA A 184 -7.20 12.61 4.73
C ALA A 184 -7.63 11.72 5.91
N GLU A 185 -6.73 11.42 6.88
CA GLU A 185 -7.11 10.69 8.09
C GLU A 185 -8.22 11.42 8.87
N THR A 186 -8.10 12.75 9.02
CA THR A 186 -9.11 13.58 9.69
C THR A 186 -10.46 13.48 8.98
N LEU A 187 -10.49 13.64 7.65
CA LEU A 187 -11.71 13.51 6.86
C LEU A 187 -12.37 12.14 7.02
N PHE A 188 -11.58 11.05 6.98
CA PHE A 188 -12.10 9.70 7.18
C PHE A 188 -12.75 9.54 8.55
N MET A 189 -12.10 10.03 9.62
CA MET A 189 -12.65 10.00 10.97
C MET A 189 -13.93 10.83 11.11
N ASP A 190 -13.99 12.02 10.50
CA ASP A 190 -15.16 12.89 10.59
C ASP A 190 -16.36 12.32 9.80
N TYR A 191 -16.12 11.76 8.62
CA TYR A 191 -17.17 11.04 7.89
C TYR A 191 -17.67 9.80 8.65
N HIS A 192 -16.77 9.08 9.33
CA HIS A 192 -17.17 7.98 10.20
C HIS A 192 -18.05 8.45 11.37
N ARG A 193 -17.63 9.51 12.08
CA ARG A 193 -18.39 10.06 13.22
C ARG A 193 -19.75 10.59 12.80
N SER A 194 -19.77 11.38 11.73
CA SER A 194 -20.97 12.12 11.29
C SER A 194 -21.92 11.28 10.43
N ASN A 195 -21.39 10.42 9.57
CA ASN A 195 -22.16 9.68 8.57
C ASN A 195 -22.15 8.16 8.75
N LYS A 196 -21.47 7.66 9.78
CA LYS A 196 -21.34 6.21 10.07
C LYS A 196 -20.75 5.38 8.94
N ILE A 197 -19.90 5.98 8.10
CA ILE A 197 -19.20 5.25 7.03
C ILE A 197 -18.28 4.21 7.66
N ASN A 198 -18.26 3.01 7.09
CA ASN A 198 -17.39 1.93 7.54
C ASN A 198 -15.98 2.15 6.96
N ILE A 199 -15.11 2.78 7.73
CA ILE A 199 -13.76 3.14 7.33
C ILE A 199 -12.71 2.15 7.84
N ARG A 200 -11.54 2.16 7.17
CA ARG A 200 -10.29 1.56 7.65
C ARG A 200 -9.15 2.53 7.35
N ILE A 201 -8.19 2.67 8.26
CA ILE A 201 -7.01 3.52 8.07
C ILE A 201 -5.76 2.68 8.32
N VAL A 202 -4.86 2.61 7.33
CA VAL A 202 -3.54 1.99 7.48
C VAL A 202 -2.44 3.02 7.29
N ARG A 203 -1.42 3.00 8.15
CA ARG A 203 -0.21 3.82 8.02
C ARG A 203 0.92 2.95 7.47
N ILE A 204 1.19 3.14 6.19
CA ILE A 204 2.16 2.33 5.44
C ILE A 204 3.56 2.86 5.69
N PHE A 205 4.46 1.98 6.12
CA PHE A 205 5.89 2.24 6.22
C PHE A 205 6.61 1.90 4.92
N ASN A 206 7.94 2.17 4.85
CA ASN A 206 8.70 1.97 3.62
C ASN A 206 8.47 0.57 3.06
N THR A 207 8.02 0.52 1.84
CA THR A 207 7.69 -0.71 1.12
C THR A 207 8.48 -0.79 -0.17
N TYR A 208 8.94 -2.00 -0.52
CA TYR A 208 9.71 -2.27 -1.72
C TYR A 208 9.23 -3.55 -2.42
N GLY A 209 9.59 -3.70 -3.69
CA GLY A 209 9.23 -4.87 -4.49
C GLY A 209 9.22 -4.59 -5.99
N PRO A 210 8.93 -5.59 -6.82
CA PRO A 210 8.66 -5.42 -8.24
C PRO A 210 7.62 -4.34 -8.54
N ARG A 211 7.70 -3.72 -9.71
CA ARG A 211 6.86 -2.59 -10.16
C ARG A 211 7.09 -1.27 -9.42
N MET A 212 8.12 -1.17 -8.54
CA MET A 212 8.59 0.15 -8.10
C MET A 212 9.14 0.92 -9.30
N HIS A 213 8.86 2.23 -9.34
CA HIS A 213 9.39 3.07 -10.41
C HIS A 213 10.90 3.25 -10.24
N PRO A 214 11.74 2.96 -11.28
CA PRO A 214 13.20 2.99 -11.17
C PRO A 214 13.79 4.36 -10.79
N PHE A 215 13.03 5.44 -11.06
CA PHE A 215 13.45 6.83 -10.82
C PHE A 215 12.55 7.54 -9.80
N ASP A 216 11.93 6.82 -8.86
CA ASP A 216 11.07 7.44 -7.84
C ASP A 216 11.84 8.13 -6.70
N GLY A 217 13.16 7.98 -6.69
CA GLY A 217 14.04 8.61 -5.70
C GLY A 217 14.14 7.87 -4.37
N ARG A 218 13.42 6.75 -4.19
CA ARG A 218 13.54 5.94 -2.98
C ARG A 218 14.83 5.12 -2.96
N VAL A 219 15.35 4.85 -1.77
CA VAL A 219 16.67 4.24 -1.59
C VAL A 219 16.82 2.88 -2.28
N VAL A 220 15.83 1.99 -2.17
CA VAL A 220 15.91 0.62 -2.75
C VAL A 220 15.98 0.69 -4.28
N SER A 221 15.10 1.45 -4.92
CA SER A 221 15.11 1.62 -6.39
C SER A 221 16.39 2.28 -6.88
N ASN A 222 16.89 3.30 -6.18
CA ASN A 222 18.12 3.98 -6.54
C ASN A 222 19.34 3.06 -6.46
N PHE A 223 19.50 2.32 -5.35
CA PHE A 223 20.64 1.41 -5.17
C PHE A 223 20.63 0.28 -6.20
N ILE A 224 19.47 -0.33 -6.46
CA ILE A 224 19.35 -1.38 -7.48
C ILE A 224 19.71 -0.82 -8.87
N ARG A 225 19.17 0.35 -9.23
CA ARG A 225 19.42 0.97 -10.53
C ARG A 225 20.91 1.31 -10.71
N GLN A 226 21.53 1.93 -9.70
CA GLN A 226 22.93 2.29 -9.72
C GLN A 226 23.81 1.04 -9.85
N ALA A 227 23.58 0.03 -9.04
CA ALA A 227 24.34 -1.21 -9.07
C ALA A 227 24.21 -1.98 -10.39
N LEU A 228 23.00 -2.03 -10.99
CA LEU A 228 22.76 -2.67 -12.30
C LEU A 228 23.47 -1.94 -13.46
N ARG A 229 23.67 -0.64 -13.33
CA ARG A 229 24.38 0.18 -14.33
C ARG A 229 25.89 0.24 -14.11
N GLY A 230 26.38 -0.35 -13.01
CA GLY A 230 27.79 -0.22 -12.61
C GLY A 230 28.17 1.18 -12.15
N GLU A 231 27.18 2.03 -11.83
CA GLU A 231 27.34 3.35 -11.22
C GLU A 231 27.67 3.20 -9.75
N ASP A 232 28.42 4.16 -9.17
CA ASP A 232 28.66 4.18 -7.74
C ASP A 232 27.36 4.41 -6.96
N ILE A 233 27.19 3.71 -5.82
CA ILE A 233 26.01 3.83 -4.98
C ILE A 233 26.15 5.04 -4.06
N THR A 234 25.18 5.95 -4.16
CA THR A 234 25.14 7.18 -3.37
C THR A 234 24.55 6.94 -2.00
N LEU A 235 25.35 7.11 -0.95
CA LEU A 235 24.93 7.16 0.45
C LEU A 235 24.85 8.61 0.92
N PHE A 236 23.75 8.99 1.54
CA PHE A 236 23.64 10.29 2.18
C PHE A 236 24.16 10.21 3.62
N GLY A 237 24.95 11.21 4.07
CA GLY A 237 25.62 11.20 5.36
C GLY A 237 26.66 10.08 5.47
N ASP A 238 26.79 9.48 6.64
CA ASP A 238 27.70 8.36 6.94
C ASP A 238 27.11 6.98 6.62
N GLY A 239 25.83 6.93 6.21
CA GLY A 239 25.10 5.70 5.92
C GLY A 239 24.68 4.89 7.15
N GLN A 240 24.80 5.43 8.37
CA GLN A 240 24.41 4.77 9.63
C GLN A 240 22.92 4.99 9.97
N GLN A 241 22.24 5.90 9.29
CA GLN A 241 20.80 6.07 9.46
C GLN A 241 20.06 4.76 9.15
N THR A 242 19.12 4.40 10.03
CA THR A 242 18.35 3.16 9.89
C THR A 242 17.00 3.37 9.26
N ARG A 243 16.55 2.38 8.50
CA ARG A 243 15.20 2.28 7.94
C ARG A 243 14.73 0.84 8.03
N SER A 244 13.44 0.69 8.14
CA SER A 244 12.76 -0.60 8.01
C SER A 244 12.15 -0.75 6.61
N PHE A 245 12.11 -1.98 6.09
CA PHE A 245 11.63 -2.24 4.73
C PHE A 245 10.66 -3.42 4.72
N CYS A 246 9.43 -3.18 4.32
CA CYS A 246 8.39 -4.19 4.17
C CYS A 246 8.30 -4.64 2.71
N TYR A 247 8.26 -5.95 2.49
CA TYR A 247 8.05 -6.46 1.14
C TYR A 247 6.58 -6.29 0.71
N ARG A 248 6.36 -6.01 -0.56
CA ARG A 248 5.05 -5.68 -1.12
C ARG A 248 3.94 -6.70 -0.81
N ASP A 249 4.26 -8.02 -0.82
CA ASP A 249 3.24 -9.06 -0.61
C ASP A 249 2.76 -9.08 0.83
N ASP A 250 3.68 -8.87 1.79
CA ASP A 250 3.32 -8.71 3.20
C ASP A 250 2.39 -7.50 3.39
N LEU A 251 2.71 -6.39 2.72
CA LEU A 251 1.90 -5.19 2.83
C LEU A 251 0.50 -5.35 2.20
N VAL A 252 0.41 -5.96 1.01
CA VAL A 252 -0.88 -6.25 0.35
C VAL A 252 -1.75 -7.14 1.24
N GLU A 253 -1.16 -8.19 1.83
CA GLU A 253 -1.84 -9.06 2.80
C GLU A 253 -2.33 -8.25 4.01
N GLY A 254 -1.51 -7.34 4.54
CA GLY A 254 -1.88 -6.46 5.66
C GLY A 254 -3.08 -5.57 5.32
N MET A 255 -3.11 -4.98 4.12
CA MET A 255 -4.23 -4.16 3.65
C MET A 255 -5.53 -4.98 3.50
N ILE A 256 -5.45 -6.19 2.96
CA ILE A 256 -6.60 -7.10 2.81
C ILE A 256 -7.13 -7.50 4.19
N ARG A 257 -6.25 -7.88 5.12
CA ARG A 257 -6.66 -8.19 6.49
C ARG A 257 -7.29 -7.00 7.20
N MET A 258 -6.75 -5.78 7.00
CA MET A 258 -7.35 -4.57 7.57
C MET A 258 -8.72 -4.27 6.98
N MET A 259 -8.92 -4.44 5.65
CA MET A 259 -10.25 -4.32 5.04
C MET A 259 -11.25 -5.29 5.66
N ASN A 260 -10.83 -6.51 5.99
CA ASN A 260 -11.66 -7.55 6.57
C ASN A 260 -11.66 -7.56 8.11
N ALA A 261 -10.98 -6.61 8.77
CA ALA A 261 -10.95 -6.50 10.22
C ALA A 261 -12.36 -6.34 10.82
N PRO A 262 -12.58 -6.76 12.09
CA PRO A 262 -13.85 -6.54 12.81
C PRO A 262 -14.31 -5.08 12.74
N GLY A 263 -15.63 -4.86 12.76
CA GLY A 263 -16.23 -3.56 12.52
C GLY A 263 -15.83 -2.45 13.50
N ASP A 264 -15.45 -2.79 14.71
CA ASP A 264 -14.98 -1.90 15.75
C ASP A 264 -13.51 -1.48 15.60
N PHE A 265 -12.69 -2.25 14.89
CA PHE A 265 -11.30 -1.88 14.61
C PHE A 265 -11.18 -1.11 13.30
N ILE A 266 -11.26 0.22 13.37
CA ILE A 266 -11.18 1.12 12.22
C ILE A 266 -9.75 1.64 11.93
N GLY A 267 -8.82 1.41 12.85
CA GLY A 267 -7.45 1.95 12.80
C GLY A 267 -7.33 3.33 13.49
N PRO A 268 -6.25 4.08 13.24
CA PRO A 268 -5.16 3.73 12.33
C PRO A 268 -4.40 2.48 12.74
N CYS A 269 -3.78 1.78 11.78
CA CYS A 269 -2.97 0.61 12.01
C CYS A 269 -1.66 0.70 11.19
N ASN A 270 -0.53 0.57 11.86
CA ASN A 270 0.77 0.55 11.21
C ASN A 270 0.98 -0.76 10.44
N LEU A 271 1.33 -0.65 9.17
CA LEU A 271 1.76 -1.78 8.34
C LEU A 271 3.19 -1.54 7.85
N GLY A 272 4.11 -2.38 8.32
CA GLY A 272 5.52 -2.28 8.00
C GLY A 272 6.32 -3.41 8.65
N ASN A 273 7.61 -3.48 8.33
CA ASN A 273 8.51 -4.45 8.93
C ASN A 273 9.31 -3.75 10.06
N PRO A 274 9.30 -4.25 11.31
CA PRO A 274 10.06 -3.65 12.41
C PRO A 274 11.57 -3.93 12.35
N GLY A 275 12.04 -4.80 11.45
CA GLY A 275 13.47 -5.05 11.25
C GLY A 275 14.16 -3.85 10.60
N GLU A 276 15.14 -3.27 11.31
CA GLU A 276 15.91 -2.11 10.86
C GLU A 276 17.22 -2.52 10.21
N PHE A 277 17.59 -1.78 9.17
CA PHE A 277 18.86 -1.91 8.47
C PHE A 277 19.47 -0.53 8.27
N THR A 278 20.79 -0.42 8.39
CA THR A 278 21.51 0.79 7.99
C THR A 278 21.50 0.93 6.48
N MET A 279 21.61 2.15 5.98
CA MET A 279 21.71 2.39 4.54
C MET A 279 22.96 1.74 3.95
N LYS A 280 24.03 1.65 4.75
CA LYS A 280 25.27 0.97 4.36
C LYS A 280 25.07 -0.55 4.20
N GLU A 281 24.40 -1.21 5.14
CA GLU A 281 24.07 -2.64 5.06
C GLU A 281 23.18 -2.94 3.83
N LEU A 282 22.15 -2.11 3.59
CA LEU A 282 21.28 -2.25 2.42
C LEU A 282 22.08 -2.13 1.11
N ALA A 283 22.97 -1.13 1.01
CA ALA A 283 23.79 -0.93 -0.19
C ALA A 283 24.73 -2.13 -0.44
N GLN A 284 25.38 -2.62 0.61
CA GLN A 284 26.26 -3.78 0.53
C GLN A 284 25.50 -5.03 0.07
N LEU A 285 24.31 -5.26 0.63
CA LEU A 285 23.45 -6.38 0.25
C LEU A 285 23.00 -6.30 -1.21
N VAL A 286 22.68 -5.12 -1.71
CA VAL A 286 22.33 -4.91 -3.13
C VAL A 286 23.53 -5.18 -4.03
N ILE A 287 24.73 -4.70 -3.69
CA ILE A 287 25.97 -4.98 -4.43
C ILE A 287 26.25 -6.49 -4.49
N GLU A 288 26.14 -7.18 -3.36
CA GLU A 288 26.33 -8.64 -3.26
C GLU A 288 25.35 -9.40 -4.17
N LEU A 289 24.06 -9.10 -4.07
CA LEU A 289 23.01 -9.79 -4.81
C LEU A 289 23.07 -9.56 -6.33
N ILE A 290 23.58 -8.42 -6.76
CA ILE A 290 23.75 -8.10 -8.19
C ILE A 290 25.08 -8.63 -8.70
N GLY A 291 26.10 -8.78 -7.84
CA GLY A 291 27.50 -9.03 -8.21
C GLY A 291 28.13 -7.79 -8.85
N SER A 292 27.70 -6.58 -8.41
CA SER A 292 28.20 -5.32 -8.95
C SER A 292 29.59 -4.96 -8.42
N LYS A 293 30.34 -4.18 -9.21
CA LYS A 293 31.62 -3.58 -8.80
C LYS A 293 31.46 -2.14 -8.30
N SER A 294 30.23 -1.67 -8.13
CA SER A 294 29.89 -0.34 -7.63
C SER A 294 30.54 -0.06 -6.27
N LYS A 295 31.07 1.14 -6.10
CA LYS A 295 31.60 1.61 -4.81
C LYS A 295 30.56 2.43 -4.07
N LEU A 296 30.73 2.61 -2.78
CA LEU A 296 29.93 3.50 -1.97
C LEU A 296 30.53 4.90 -2.01
N VAL A 297 29.74 5.89 -2.38
CA VAL A 297 30.11 7.32 -2.38
C VAL A 297 29.20 8.11 -1.47
N HIS A 298 29.78 9.00 -0.66
CA HIS A 298 29.03 9.76 0.34
C HIS A 298 28.61 11.13 -0.19
N GLN A 299 27.39 11.56 0.11
CA GLN A 299 26.81 12.87 -0.23
C GLN A 299 26.25 13.53 1.05
N PRO A 300 26.13 14.87 1.10
CA PRO A 300 25.46 15.54 2.21
C PRO A 300 24.03 15.04 2.41
N LEU A 301 23.56 15.00 3.66
CA LEU A 301 22.15 14.65 3.97
C LEU A 301 21.19 15.67 3.33
N PRO A 302 20.09 15.22 2.72
CA PRO A 302 19.02 16.11 2.30
C PRO A 302 18.38 16.82 3.49
N ALA A 303 17.82 18.00 3.25
CA ALA A 303 17.00 18.69 4.24
C ALA A 303 15.74 17.87 4.59
N ASP A 304 15.32 17.91 5.87
CA ASP A 304 14.11 17.25 6.39
C ASP A 304 14.04 15.72 6.20
N ASP A 305 15.20 15.03 6.06
CA ASP A 305 15.19 13.55 6.04
C ASP A 305 15.17 13.00 7.47
N PRO A 306 14.12 12.28 7.92
CA PRO A 306 14.01 11.79 9.28
C PRO A 306 15.17 10.88 9.67
N ALA A 307 15.68 10.99 10.90
CA ALA A 307 16.81 10.18 11.37
C ALA A 307 16.47 8.69 11.46
N ARG A 308 15.28 8.35 11.98
CA ARG A 308 14.83 6.96 12.20
C ARG A 308 13.36 6.80 11.86
N ARG A 309 13.01 5.63 11.30
CA ARG A 309 11.62 5.28 11.03
C ARG A 309 11.41 3.78 11.13
N CYS A 310 10.69 3.36 12.18
CA CYS A 310 10.41 1.95 12.48
C CYS A 310 9.00 1.79 13.03
N PRO A 311 8.14 0.92 12.46
CA PRO A 311 6.79 0.72 12.95
C PRO A 311 6.74 -0.07 14.26
N ASP A 312 5.96 0.37 15.23
CA ASP A 312 5.35 -0.55 16.19
C ASP A 312 4.15 -1.22 15.49
N ILE A 313 4.17 -2.55 15.39
CA ILE A 313 3.13 -3.35 14.73
C ILE A 313 2.27 -4.16 15.73
N THR A 314 2.27 -3.75 17.00
CA THR A 314 1.52 -4.45 18.06
C THR A 314 0.02 -4.52 17.75
N LEU A 315 -0.58 -3.42 17.23
CA LEU A 315 -1.99 -3.43 16.85
C LEU A 315 -2.26 -4.32 15.63
N ALA A 316 -1.37 -4.36 14.65
CA ALA A 316 -1.49 -5.24 13.49
C ALA A 316 -1.44 -6.72 13.91
N LYS A 317 -0.53 -7.10 14.78
CA LYS A 317 -0.46 -8.46 15.35
C LYS A 317 -1.73 -8.81 16.12
N LYS A 318 -2.18 -7.93 16.99
CA LYS A 318 -3.32 -8.15 17.88
C LYS A 318 -4.66 -8.25 17.12
N HIS A 319 -4.94 -7.32 16.24
CA HIS A 319 -6.26 -7.19 15.61
C HIS A 319 -6.37 -7.87 14.24
N LEU A 320 -5.25 -8.00 13.52
CA LEU A 320 -5.22 -8.58 12.16
C LEU A 320 -4.56 -9.96 12.13
N GLY A 321 -3.88 -10.39 13.20
CA GLY A 321 -3.03 -11.59 13.18
C GLY A 321 -1.93 -11.46 12.11
N TRP A 322 -1.48 -10.22 11.83
CA TRP A 322 -0.55 -9.92 10.76
C TRP A 322 0.82 -9.51 11.27
N GLU A 323 1.82 -10.05 10.62
CA GLU A 323 3.22 -9.62 10.71
C GLU A 323 3.91 -9.89 9.37
N PRO A 324 4.99 -9.14 9.03
CA PRO A 324 5.75 -9.36 7.81
C PRO A 324 6.51 -10.69 7.90
N LYS A 325 6.57 -11.40 6.77
CA LYS A 325 7.16 -12.76 6.69
C LYS A 325 8.34 -12.84 5.75
N VAL A 326 8.44 -11.93 4.77
CA VAL A 326 9.48 -11.98 3.74
C VAL A 326 10.76 -11.33 4.24
N PRO A 327 11.88 -12.09 4.36
CA PRO A 327 13.18 -11.53 4.72
C PRO A 327 13.68 -10.53 3.68
N LEU A 328 14.41 -9.48 4.11
CA LEU A 328 14.91 -8.43 3.21
C LEU A 328 15.72 -8.99 2.04
N LYS A 329 16.61 -9.94 2.28
CA LYS A 329 17.46 -10.55 1.24
C LYS A 329 16.63 -11.24 0.14
N GLU A 330 15.59 -11.94 0.51
CA GLU A 330 14.68 -12.66 -0.40
C GLU A 330 13.85 -11.69 -1.26
N GLY A 331 13.25 -10.70 -0.60
CA GLY A 331 12.48 -9.65 -1.28
C GLY A 331 13.34 -8.81 -2.21
N LEU A 332 14.58 -8.49 -1.82
CA LEU A 332 15.55 -7.80 -2.69
C LEU A 332 15.94 -8.64 -3.90
N ALA A 333 16.22 -9.93 -3.73
CA ALA A 333 16.56 -10.82 -4.86
C ALA A 333 15.43 -10.85 -5.91
N THR A 334 14.18 -10.97 -5.46
CA THR A 334 12.98 -10.91 -6.32
C THR A 334 12.84 -9.55 -7.00
N THR A 335 13.06 -8.47 -6.26
CA THR A 335 12.97 -7.09 -6.78
C THR A 335 14.05 -6.85 -7.83
N ILE A 336 15.29 -7.23 -7.57
CA ILE A 336 16.42 -7.13 -8.51
C ILE A 336 16.12 -7.95 -9.76
N GLY A 337 15.59 -9.18 -9.61
CA GLY A 337 15.16 -10.02 -10.73
C GLY A 337 14.21 -9.27 -11.66
N TRP A 338 13.20 -8.61 -11.11
CA TRP A 338 12.28 -7.79 -11.89
C TRP A 338 12.96 -6.59 -12.55
N PHE A 339 13.84 -5.86 -11.84
CA PHE A 339 14.56 -4.72 -12.42
C PHE A 339 15.46 -5.12 -13.60
N LYS A 340 15.96 -6.36 -13.63
CA LYS A 340 16.73 -6.90 -14.77
C LYS A 340 15.86 -7.16 -16.02
N THR A 341 14.54 -7.29 -15.86
CA THR A 341 13.63 -7.61 -16.98
C THR A 341 13.02 -6.37 -17.62
N ILE A 342 13.08 -5.20 -16.97
CA ILE A 342 12.46 -3.98 -17.48
C ILE A 342 13.41 -3.17 -18.35
N ASP A 343 12.87 -2.53 -19.38
CA ASP A 343 13.55 -1.48 -20.12
C ASP A 343 13.38 -0.14 -19.37
N MET A 344 14.42 0.27 -18.64
CA MET A 344 14.41 1.50 -17.85
C MET A 344 14.22 2.77 -18.72
N ALA A 345 14.48 2.71 -20.04
CA ALA A 345 14.28 3.86 -20.94
C ALA A 345 12.80 4.20 -21.14
N GLN A 346 11.90 3.23 -20.88
CA GLN A 346 10.45 3.46 -20.92
C GLN A 346 9.92 4.20 -19.67
N TYR A 347 10.74 4.34 -18.63
CA TYR A 347 10.38 5.03 -17.39
C TYR A 347 10.93 6.46 -17.44
N ARG A 348 10.03 7.44 -17.38
CA ARG A 348 10.43 8.85 -17.32
C ARG A 348 10.78 9.22 -15.89
N PRO A 349 11.98 9.73 -15.60
CA PRO A 349 12.26 10.33 -14.31
C PRO A 349 11.30 11.52 -14.10
N PRO A 350 10.86 11.77 -12.86
CA PRO A 350 10.17 13.03 -12.58
C PRO A 350 11.12 14.16 -12.93
N THR A 351 10.73 15.00 -13.87
CA THR A 351 11.50 16.20 -14.21
C THR A 351 11.30 17.20 -13.07
N PRO A 352 12.37 17.75 -12.48
CA PRO A 352 12.22 18.84 -11.54
C PRO A 352 11.55 20.01 -12.25
N ASN A 353 10.45 20.53 -11.70
CA ASN A 353 10.03 21.88 -12.05
C ASN A 353 11.07 22.81 -11.45
N PHE A 354 11.93 23.33 -12.31
CA PHE A 354 12.76 24.47 -11.93
C PHE A 354 11.84 25.67 -11.80
N PHE A 355 11.71 26.14 -10.57
CA PHE A 355 11.32 27.51 -10.26
C PHE A 355 12.58 28.30 -9.96
#